data_568768993e2f0cd4fe6f0768f5991f7f
#
_entry.id   568768993e2f0cd4fe6f0768f5991f7f
#
_cell.length_a   1.000
_cell.length_b   1.000
_cell.length_c   1.000
_cell.angle_alpha   90.00
_cell.angle_beta   90.00
_cell.angle_gamma   90.00
#
_symmetry.space_group_name_H-M   'P 1'
#
loop_
_entity.id
_entity.type
_entity.pdbx_description
1 polymer ?
#
loop_
_entity_poly.entity_id
_entity_poly.type
_entity_poly.pdbx_seq_one_letter_code
_entity_poly.pdbx_strand_id
1 'polypeptide(L)'
;MNVLIFYNYNFGIEDVKECFEKKGYKFKVVWSEQLNQRKCTELDDIFEKEFDEGVDGRAFDCVFTFNYSPVISINCNKRNVPYISIVYDSPQILLYSYTIINPCNYVFIFDKTQYMELSNEGIETVYYCPLAVNTDRLKSMFNDEYEEKNQLYAGDISFIGSMY
;
A
#
# COMPACT_ATOMS: atom_id res chain seq x y z
N MET A 1 7.90 0.40 -16.46
CA MET A 1 7.24 1.30 -15.52
C MET A 1 8.19 1.54 -14.35
N ASN A 2 8.28 2.78 -13.89
CA ASN A 2 9.14 3.22 -12.78
C ASN A 2 8.23 3.65 -11.62
N VAL A 3 8.38 3.05 -10.46
CA VAL A 3 7.47 3.25 -9.32
C VAL A 3 8.23 3.80 -8.11
N LEU A 4 7.73 4.86 -7.50
CA LEU A 4 8.19 5.33 -6.19
C LEU A 4 7.29 4.73 -5.12
N ILE A 5 7.87 3.96 -4.21
CA ILE A 5 7.15 3.28 -3.15
C ILE A 5 7.47 3.96 -1.82
N PHE A 6 6.46 4.50 -1.16
CA PHE A 6 6.57 4.90 0.24
C PHE A 6 5.99 3.82 1.15
N TYR A 7 6.68 3.49 2.23
CA TYR A 7 6.19 2.50 3.18
C TYR A 7 6.58 2.82 4.63
N ASN A 8 5.79 2.28 5.56
CA ASN A 8 6.08 2.21 6.99
C ASN A 8 5.60 0.84 7.49
N TYR A 9 6.33 0.13 8.30
CA TYR A 9 5.95 -1.12 9.00
C TYR A 9 4.87 -2.00 8.32
N ASN A 10 4.81 -1.99 6.98
CA ASN A 10 3.75 -2.64 6.20
C ASN A 10 4.09 -4.10 5.92
N PHE A 11 3.12 -4.98 6.14
CA PHE A 11 3.24 -6.41 5.85
C PHE A 11 3.25 -6.62 4.34
N GLY A 12 3.22 -6.64 3.44
CA GLY A 12 3.06 -6.89 2.01
C GLY A 12 4.13 -6.25 1.13
N ILE A 13 5.06 -5.48 1.70
CA ILE A 13 6.05 -4.76 0.89
C ILE A 13 6.95 -5.71 0.07
N GLU A 14 7.35 -6.83 0.65
CA GLU A 14 8.19 -7.81 -0.04
C GLU A 14 7.42 -8.51 -1.18
N ASP A 15 6.14 -8.78 -0.99
CA ASP A 15 5.29 -9.36 -2.03
C ASP A 15 5.09 -8.39 -3.21
N VAL A 16 5.01 -7.08 -2.93
CA VAL A 16 4.94 -6.04 -3.97
C VAL A 16 6.26 -5.93 -4.73
N LYS A 17 7.40 -5.91 -4.04
CA LYS A 17 8.73 -5.90 -4.68
C LYS A 17 8.90 -7.09 -5.61
N GLU A 18 8.63 -8.31 -5.11
CA GLU A 18 8.71 -9.53 -5.90
C GLU A 18 7.81 -9.47 -7.14
N CYS A 19 6.58 -8.95 -7.00
CA CYS A 19 5.67 -8.77 -8.11
C CYS A 19 6.22 -7.79 -9.16
N PHE A 20 6.78 -6.66 -8.72
CA PHE A 20 7.35 -5.66 -9.62
C PHE A 20 8.60 -6.16 -10.34
N GLU A 21 9.47 -6.89 -9.65
CA GLU A 21 10.64 -7.55 -10.24
C GLU A 21 10.23 -8.56 -11.32
N LYS A 22 9.27 -9.44 -11.04
CA LYS A 22 8.72 -10.41 -12.01
C LYS A 22 8.13 -9.73 -13.26
N LYS A 23 7.58 -8.51 -13.09
CA LYS A 23 7.05 -7.71 -14.20
C LYS A 23 8.08 -6.84 -14.89
N GLY A 24 9.34 -6.83 -14.43
CA GLY A 24 10.41 -5.98 -14.96
C GLY A 24 10.21 -4.49 -14.70
N TYR A 25 9.46 -4.12 -13.67
CA TYR A 25 9.31 -2.73 -13.24
C TYR A 25 10.54 -2.30 -12.45
N LYS A 26 10.93 -1.03 -12.61
CA LYS A 26 11.93 -0.39 -11.77
C LYS A 26 11.24 0.31 -10.62
N PHE A 27 11.81 0.24 -9.43
CA PHE A 27 11.23 0.92 -8.29
C PHE A 27 12.29 1.42 -7.31
N LYS A 28 11.93 2.46 -6.58
CA LYS A 28 12.68 2.99 -5.44
C LYS A 28 11.79 2.91 -4.22
N VAL A 29 12.35 2.44 -3.11
CA VAL A 29 11.61 2.26 -1.85
C VAL A 29 12.09 3.28 -0.85
N VAL A 30 11.18 4.04 -0.28
CA VAL A 30 11.42 5.09 0.71
C VAL A 30 10.63 4.78 1.98
N TRP A 31 11.34 4.66 3.08
CA TRP A 31 10.72 4.48 4.39
C TRP A 31 10.37 5.83 5.02
N SER A 32 9.17 5.94 5.62
CA SER A 32 8.76 7.12 6.36
C SER A 32 7.70 6.81 7.42
N GLU A 33 7.93 7.22 8.65
CA GLU A 33 6.94 7.14 9.73
C GLU A 33 5.75 8.08 9.52
N GLN A 34 5.92 9.09 8.67
CA GLN A 34 5.00 10.23 8.53
C GLN A 34 3.82 9.95 7.61
N LEU A 35 3.71 8.75 7.02
CA LEU A 35 2.65 8.41 6.04
C LEU A 35 1.24 8.56 6.59
N ASN A 36 1.06 8.43 7.91
CA ASN A 36 -0.23 8.55 8.58
C ASN A 36 -0.59 10.00 8.97
N GLN A 37 0.19 10.98 8.55
CA GLN A 37 -0.08 12.39 8.80
C GLN A 37 -1.04 12.97 7.73
N ARG A 38 -1.82 13.97 8.13
CA ARG A 38 -2.64 14.75 7.18
C ARG A 38 -1.86 15.88 6.51
N LYS A 39 -0.83 16.38 7.20
CA LYS A 39 0.11 17.40 6.73
C LYS A 39 1.46 17.12 7.36
N CYS A 40 2.53 17.14 6.58
CA CYS A 40 3.88 16.92 7.08
C CYS A 40 4.90 17.51 6.10
N THR A 41 5.53 18.62 6.48
CA THR A 41 6.55 19.29 5.66
C THR A 41 7.76 18.40 5.44
N GLU A 42 8.17 17.62 6.44
CA GLU A 42 9.29 16.67 6.31
C GLU A 42 9.01 15.63 5.23
N LEU A 43 7.79 15.08 5.19
CA LEU A 43 7.40 14.13 4.15
C LEU A 43 7.27 14.81 2.77
N ASP A 44 6.83 16.07 2.72
CA ASP A 44 6.82 16.86 1.49
C ASP A 44 8.24 17.00 0.93
N ASP A 45 9.22 17.37 1.78
CA ASP A 45 10.63 17.53 1.39
C ASP A 45 11.25 16.21 0.92
N ILE A 46 10.97 15.12 1.64
CA ILE A 46 11.40 13.77 1.24
C ILE A 46 10.80 13.41 -0.12
N PHE A 47 9.50 13.64 -0.31
CA PHE A 47 8.83 13.34 -1.57
C PHE A 47 9.46 14.10 -2.74
N GLU A 48 9.64 15.43 -2.59
CA GLU A 48 10.23 16.28 -3.62
C GLU A 48 11.62 15.77 -4.03
N LYS A 49 12.48 15.54 -3.05
CA LYS A 49 13.83 15.02 -3.27
C LYS A 49 13.82 13.69 -4.00
N GLU A 50 13.11 12.70 -3.46
CA GLU A 50 13.12 11.33 -3.98
C GLU A 50 12.48 11.26 -5.38
N PHE A 51 11.42 12.08 -5.61
CA PHE A 51 10.75 12.14 -6.89
C PHE A 51 11.62 12.79 -7.98
N ASP A 52 12.35 13.85 -7.65
CA ASP A 52 13.25 14.54 -8.58
C ASP A 52 14.50 13.72 -8.93
N GLU A 53 15.00 12.92 -7.98
CA GLU A 53 16.12 12.00 -8.24
C GLU A 53 15.75 10.89 -9.23
N GLY A 54 14.49 10.44 -9.21
CA GLY A 54 14.02 9.35 -10.05
C GLY A 54 14.64 7.99 -9.71
N VAL A 55 14.54 7.06 -10.66
CA VAL A 55 15.17 5.75 -10.60
C VAL A 55 15.97 5.48 -11.88
N ASP A 56 17.23 5.13 -11.73
CA ASP A 56 18.18 4.94 -12.87
C ASP A 56 18.18 6.14 -13.86
N GLY A 57 18.06 7.39 -13.34
CA GLY A 57 18.03 8.62 -14.14
C GLY A 57 16.72 8.84 -14.93
N ARG A 58 15.64 8.15 -14.57
CA ARG A 58 14.31 8.27 -15.20
C ARG A 58 13.27 8.71 -14.19
N ALA A 59 12.32 9.51 -14.65
CA ALA A 59 11.16 9.91 -13.84
C ALA A 59 10.30 8.72 -13.44
N PHE A 60 9.56 8.87 -12.34
CA PHE A 60 8.56 7.90 -11.91
C PHE A 60 7.27 8.06 -12.71
N ASP A 61 6.68 6.92 -13.08
CA ASP A 61 5.38 6.86 -13.75
C ASP A 61 4.21 6.89 -12.76
N CYS A 62 4.43 6.44 -11.53
CA CYS A 62 3.45 6.48 -10.46
C CYS A 62 4.10 6.38 -9.08
N VAL A 63 3.31 6.69 -8.05
CA VAL A 63 3.67 6.52 -6.64
C VAL A 63 2.76 5.47 -6.02
N PHE A 64 3.32 4.63 -5.15
CA PHE A 64 2.59 3.55 -4.48
C PHE A 64 2.73 3.64 -2.96
N THR A 65 1.63 3.37 -2.23
CA THR A 65 1.64 3.12 -0.79
C THR A 65 0.72 1.97 -0.42
N PHE A 66 1.04 1.29 0.68
CA PHE A 66 0.01 0.64 1.47
C PHE A 66 -0.67 1.67 2.36
N ASN A 67 -1.98 1.53 2.51
CA ASN A 67 -2.85 2.51 3.14
C ASN A 67 -2.77 3.91 2.50
N TYR A 68 -3.84 4.64 2.62
CA TYR A 68 -3.95 5.95 2.02
C TYR A 68 -3.19 7.01 2.82
N SER A 69 -2.38 7.82 2.15
CA SER A 69 -1.67 8.96 2.72
C SER A 69 -2.12 10.27 2.08
N PRO A 70 -2.76 11.19 2.83
CA PRO A 70 -3.14 12.50 2.32
C PRO A 70 -1.96 13.34 1.82
N VAL A 71 -0.80 13.25 2.48
CA VAL A 71 0.41 14.00 2.09
C VAL A 71 0.92 13.52 0.74
N ILE A 72 0.99 12.20 0.53
CA ILE A 72 1.40 11.65 -0.77
C ILE A 72 0.40 12.03 -1.86
N SER A 73 -0.91 11.96 -1.58
CA SER A 73 -1.94 12.40 -2.53
C SER A 73 -1.77 13.87 -2.94
N ILE A 74 -1.50 14.77 -2.00
CA ILE A 74 -1.26 16.20 -2.30
C ILE A 74 -0.07 16.36 -3.24
N ASN A 75 1.05 15.70 -2.95
CA ASN A 75 2.27 15.82 -3.73
C ASN A 75 2.12 15.22 -5.13
N CYS A 76 1.48 14.06 -5.24
CA CYS A 76 1.16 13.45 -6.52
C CYS A 76 0.24 14.34 -7.36
N ASN A 77 -0.77 14.95 -6.74
CA ASN A 77 -1.69 15.86 -7.42
C ASN A 77 -0.99 17.12 -7.95
N LYS A 78 -0.08 17.73 -7.17
CA LYS A 78 0.74 18.86 -7.62
C LYS A 78 1.60 18.54 -8.83
N ARG A 79 2.12 17.30 -8.91
CA ARG A 79 3.00 16.81 -9.97
C ARG A 79 2.25 16.14 -11.12
N ASN A 80 0.92 16.01 -11.01
CA ASN A 80 0.07 15.32 -11.98
C ASN A 80 0.58 13.89 -12.26
N VAL A 81 0.96 13.16 -11.22
CA VAL A 81 1.42 11.78 -11.28
C VAL A 81 0.42 10.84 -10.61
N PRO A 82 0.11 9.67 -11.17
CA PRO A 82 -0.80 8.71 -10.57
C PRO A 82 -0.32 8.25 -9.18
N TYR A 83 -1.25 8.23 -8.23
CA TYR A 83 -1.05 7.73 -6.88
C TYR A 83 -1.90 6.48 -6.66
N ILE A 84 -1.25 5.36 -6.44
CA ILE A 84 -1.87 4.05 -6.21
C ILE A 84 -1.76 3.70 -4.74
N SER A 85 -2.88 3.44 -4.09
CA SER A 85 -2.90 3.02 -2.69
C SER A 85 -3.71 1.73 -2.54
N ILE A 86 -3.16 0.73 -1.87
CA ILE A 86 -3.88 -0.47 -1.45
C ILE A 86 -4.14 -0.39 0.05
N VAL A 87 -5.39 -0.22 0.40
CA VAL A 87 -5.85 -0.11 1.80
C VAL A 87 -6.10 -1.51 2.35
N TYR A 88 -5.47 -1.85 3.47
CA TYR A 88 -5.66 -3.12 4.17
C TYR A 88 -6.02 -2.94 5.65
N ASP A 89 -6.01 -1.71 6.17
CA ASP A 89 -6.53 -1.39 7.49
C ASP A 89 -8.01 -1.02 7.41
N SER A 90 -8.82 -1.47 8.35
CA SER A 90 -10.23 -1.12 8.45
C SER A 90 -10.65 -0.89 9.90
N PRO A 91 -11.28 0.28 10.19
CA PRO A 91 -11.48 1.41 9.30
C PRO A 91 -10.21 2.24 9.11
N GLN A 92 -9.94 2.66 7.87
CA GLN A 92 -8.84 3.57 7.57
C GLN A 92 -9.34 5.03 7.57
N ILE A 93 -9.09 5.74 8.68
CA ILE A 93 -9.65 7.09 8.93
C ILE A 93 -9.15 8.15 7.94
N LEU A 94 -7.95 7.99 7.39
CA LEU A 94 -7.36 8.96 6.45
C LEU A 94 -8.09 9.01 5.11
N LEU A 95 -8.90 8.01 4.76
CA LEU A 95 -9.76 8.04 3.59
C LEU A 95 -10.81 9.17 3.63
N TYR A 96 -11.18 9.63 4.84
CA TYR A 96 -12.11 10.75 5.02
C TYR A 96 -11.41 12.12 4.96
N SER A 97 -10.22 12.19 4.35
CA SER A 97 -9.54 13.44 4.05
C SER A 97 -10.12 14.07 2.77
N TYR A 98 -10.16 15.42 2.73
CA TYR A 98 -10.55 16.15 1.51
C TYR A 98 -9.70 15.80 0.27
N THR A 99 -8.51 15.26 0.48
CA THR A 99 -7.60 14.86 -0.60
C THR A 99 -8.02 13.60 -1.33
N ILE A 100 -9.00 12.85 -0.80
CA ILE A 100 -9.47 11.61 -1.43
C ILE A 100 -10.01 11.84 -2.85
N ILE A 101 -10.57 13.03 -3.10
CA ILE A 101 -11.12 13.40 -4.41
C ILE A 101 -10.05 13.85 -5.44
N ASN A 102 -8.77 13.89 -5.06
CA ASN A 102 -7.72 14.30 -6.00
C ASN A 102 -7.71 13.37 -7.20
N PRO A 103 -7.73 13.87 -8.44
CA PRO A 103 -7.87 13.06 -9.65
C PRO A 103 -6.68 12.14 -9.93
N CYS A 104 -5.55 12.35 -9.25
CA CYS A 104 -4.40 11.47 -9.33
C CYS A 104 -4.57 10.15 -8.56
N ASN A 105 -5.58 10.03 -7.69
CA ASN A 105 -5.76 8.90 -6.78
C ASN A 105 -6.39 7.68 -7.46
N TYR A 106 -5.83 6.52 -7.16
CA TYR A 106 -6.38 5.19 -7.45
C TYR A 106 -6.32 4.39 -6.15
N VAL A 107 -7.39 4.46 -5.35
CA VAL A 107 -7.42 3.91 -3.98
C VAL A 107 -8.23 2.62 -3.95
N PHE A 108 -7.56 1.50 -3.71
CA PHE A 108 -8.15 0.17 -3.67
C PHE A 108 -8.48 -0.21 -2.23
N ILE A 109 -9.76 -0.43 -1.93
CA ILE A 109 -10.29 -0.68 -0.58
C ILE A 109 -10.87 -2.09 -0.52
N PHE A 110 -10.43 -2.90 0.45
CA PHE A 110 -10.95 -4.26 0.62
C PHE A 110 -12.23 -4.31 1.46
N ASP A 111 -12.39 -3.38 2.41
CA ASP A 111 -13.60 -3.27 3.20
C ASP A 111 -14.75 -2.74 2.34
N LYS A 112 -15.69 -3.64 2.04
CA LYS A 112 -16.84 -3.31 1.19
C LYS A 112 -17.72 -2.23 1.79
N THR A 113 -17.85 -2.18 3.13
CA THR A 113 -18.66 -1.18 3.82
C THR A 113 -18.07 0.20 3.63
N GLN A 114 -16.79 0.35 3.92
CA GLN A 114 -16.07 1.62 3.76
C GLN A 114 -16.01 2.07 2.29
N TYR A 115 -15.80 1.13 1.35
CA TYR A 115 -15.89 1.42 -0.07
C TYR A 115 -17.26 1.95 -0.48
N MET A 116 -18.34 1.28 -0.06
CA MET A 116 -19.71 1.69 -0.41
C MET A 116 -20.08 3.04 0.18
N GLU A 117 -19.65 3.34 1.41
CA GLU A 117 -19.85 4.63 2.04
C GLU A 117 -19.24 5.75 1.20
N LEU A 118 -17.96 5.65 0.84
CA LEU A 118 -17.28 6.66 0.03
C LEU A 118 -17.83 6.76 -1.39
N SER A 119 -18.10 5.63 -2.03
CA SER A 119 -18.63 5.59 -3.38
C SER A 119 -20.06 6.18 -3.48
N ASN A 120 -20.90 5.96 -2.47
CA ASN A 120 -22.26 6.54 -2.40
C ASN A 120 -22.24 8.07 -2.20
N GLU A 121 -21.18 8.61 -1.59
CA GLU A 121 -20.92 10.05 -1.49
C GLU A 121 -20.36 10.64 -2.80
N GLY A 122 -20.25 9.84 -3.86
CA GLY A 122 -19.80 10.29 -5.18
C GLY A 122 -18.28 10.38 -5.34
N ILE A 123 -17.50 9.71 -4.49
CA ILE A 123 -16.04 9.68 -4.61
C ILE A 123 -15.64 8.65 -5.68
N GLU A 124 -15.16 9.13 -6.82
CA GLU A 124 -14.83 8.31 -8.00
C GLU A 124 -13.39 7.73 -7.97
N THR A 125 -12.58 8.13 -7.02
CA THR A 125 -11.17 7.72 -6.91
C THR A 125 -10.95 6.46 -6.11
N VAL A 126 -12.03 5.86 -5.59
CA VAL A 126 -12.03 4.64 -4.78
C VAL A 126 -12.54 3.43 -5.58
N TYR A 127 -11.89 2.30 -5.37
CA TYR A 127 -12.20 1.06 -6.08
C TYR A 127 -12.28 -0.09 -5.08
N TYR A 128 -13.29 -0.95 -5.20
CA TYR A 128 -13.38 -2.16 -4.40
C TYR A 128 -12.38 -3.20 -4.90
N CYS A 129 -11.50 -3.66 -4.03
CA CYS A 129 -10.52 -4.70 -4.34
C CYS A 129 -10.29 -5.60 -3.11
N PRO A 130 -10.76 -6.85 -3.12
CA PRO A 130 -10.47 -7.78 -2.04
C PRO A 130 -8.97 -7.96 -1.81
N LEU A 131 -8.59 -8.24 -0.57
CA LEU A 131 -7.20 -8.58 -0.26
C LEU A 131 -6.79 -9.86 -0.99
N ALA A 132 -5.54 -9.87 -1.42
CA ALA A 132 -4.91 -11.01 -2.06
C ALA A 132 -3.82 -11.60 -1.18
N VAL A 133 -3.42 -12.82 -1.48
CA VAL A 133 -2.34 -13.53 -0.81
C VAL A 133 -1.32 -14.04 -1.83
N ASN A 134 -0.04 -13.99 -1.48
CA ASN A 134 1.01 -14.60 -2.28
C ASN A 134 1.00 -16.12 -2.11
N THR A 135 0.27 -16.81 -3.00
CA THR A 135 0.12 -18.26 -2.95
C THR A 135 1.42 -19.01 -3.23
N ASP A 136 2.33 -18.44 -4.02
CA ASP A 136 3.62 -19.06 -4.33
C ASP A 136 4.51 -19.08 -3.10
N ARG A 137 4.56 -17.97 -2.37
CA ARG A 137 5.29 -17.87 -1.10
C ARG A 137 4.71 -18.84 -0.07
N LEU A 138 3.39 -18.89 0.07
CA LEU A 138 2.76 -19.84 1.00
C LEU A 138 3.10 -21.28 0.64
N LYS A 139 2.97 -21.68 -0.63
CA LYS A 139 3.32 -23.05 -1.06
C LYS A 139 4.78 -23.41 -0.77
N SER A 140 5.71 -22.45 -0.91
CA SER A 140 7.11 -22.70 -0.59
C SER A 140 7.40 -22.87 0.90
N MET A 141 6.50 -22.38 1.77
CA MET A 141 6.60 -22.53 3.23
C MET A 141 6.05 -23.87 3.73
N PHE A 142 5.13 -24.48 2.99
CA PHE A 142 4.55 -25.79 3.32
C PHE A 142 5.39 -26.90 2.70
N ASN A 143 6.44 -27.33 3.40
CA ASN A 143 7.26 -28.50 3.07
C ASN A 143 7.16 -29.55 4.21
N ASP A 144 7.67 -30.75 3.96
CA ASP A 144 7.59 -31.87 4.91
C ASP A 144 8.21 -31.53 6.28
N GLU A 145 9.28 -30.74 6.30
CA GLU A 145 9.93 -30.28 7.54
C GLU A 145 9.04 -29.31 8.34
N TYR A 146 8.20 -28.55 7.66
CA TYR A 146 7.23 -27.64 8.29
C TYR A 146 6.09 -28.41 8.96
N GLU A 147 5.61 -29.49 8.36
CA GLU A 147 4.55 -30.33 8.92
C GLU A 147 5.00 -31.02 10.22
N GLU A 148 6.21 -31.54 10.29
CA GLU A 148 6.76 -32.15 11.51
C GLU A 148 6.90 -31.17 12.67
N LYS A 149 7.39 -29.96 12.40
CA LYS A 149 7.61 -28.93 13.43
C LYS A 149 6.30 -28.31 13.98
N ASN A 150 5.24 -28.35 13.22
CA ASN A 150 3.98 -27.67 13.59
C ASN A 150 2.91 -28.58 14.19
N GLN A 151 3.17 -29.88 14.37
CA GLN A 151 2.22 -30.78 15.06
C GLN A 151 1.85 -30.29 16.47
N LEU A 152 2.76 -29.59 17.17
CA LEU A 152 2.52 -28.98 18.49
C LEU A 152 1.44 -27.89 18.47
N TYR A 153 1.20 -27.27 17.31
CA TYR A 153 0.24 -26.16 17.13
C TYR A 153 -0.99 -26.60 16.32
N ALA A 154 -1.07 -27.88 15.98
CA ALA A 154 -2.22 -28.44 15.27
C ALA A 154 -3.45 -28.43 16.20
N GLY A 155 -4.54 -27.87 15.73
CA GLY A 155 -5.82 -27.79 16.44
C GLY A 155 -6.97 -27.61 15.47
N ASP A 156 -8.16 -28.06 15.88
CA ASP A 156 -9.36 -27.89 15.06
C ASP A 156 -9.73 -26.41 14.85
N ILE A 157 -9.40 -25.58 15.84
CA ILE A 157 -9.63 -24.12 15.82
C ILE A 157 -8.40 -23.44 16.40
N SER A 158 -7.87 -22.45 15.69
CA SER A 158 -6.77 -21.61 16.17
C SER A 158 -7.09 -20.13 16.02
N PHE A 159 -6.59 -19.33 16.97
CA PHE A 159 -6.63 -17.87 16.91
C PHE A 159 -5.20 -17.32 17.06
N ILE A 160 -4.81 -16.46 16.10
CA ILE A 160 -3.54 -15.73 16.15
C ILE A 160 -3.88 -14.24 16.11
N GLY A 161 -3.50 -13.51 17.15
CA GLY A 161 -3.76 -12.08 17.26
C GLY A 161 -3.21 -11.48 18.55
N SER A 162 -3.32 -10.17 18.69
CA SER A 162 -3.04 -9.44 19.92
C SER A 162 -4.35 -9.03 20.60
N MET A 163 -4.35 -9.04 21.93
CA MET A 163 -5.41 -8.40 22.72
C MET A 163 -4.98 -6.95 22.98
N TYR A 164 -5.85 -6.01 22.64
CA TYR A 164 -5.69 -4.58 22.93
C TYR A 164 -6.38 -4.24 24.23
#